data_045e486daf7bd80c1fc5d1190b1d1a34
#
_entry.id   045e486daf7bd80c1fc5d1190b1d1a34
#
_cell.length_a   1.000
_cell.length_b   1.000
_cell.length_c   1.000
_cell.angle_alpha   90.00
_cell.angle_beta   90.00
_cell.angle_gamma   90.00
#
_symmetry.space_group_name_H-M   'P 1'
#
loop_
_entity.id
_entity.type
_entity.pdbx_description
1 polymer ?
#
loop_
_entity_poly.entity_id
_entity_poly.type
_entity_poly.pdbx_seq_one_letter_code
_entity_poly.pdbx_strand_id
1 'polypeptide(L)' 'MKYKVNIKKTEEGYSVWVPGLPGCWSQGKTEEEALENIKDAIQAYLETIEELSKDKESRYVEVG' A
#
# COMPACT_ATOMS: atom_id res chain seq x y z
N MET A 1 9.69 -7.12 6.02
CA MET A 1 9.12 -7.53 4.73
C MET A 1 9.28 -6.41 3.70
N LYS A 2 9.65 -6.75 2.49
CA LYS A 2 9.85 -5.77 1.42
C LYS A 2 8.70 -5.81 0.42
N TYR A 3 8.22 -4.65 0.04
CA TYR A 3 7.22 -4.52 -1.00
C TYR A 3 7.81 -3.78 -2.19
N LYS A 4 7.50 -4.26 -3.38
CA LYS A 4 7.86 -3.54 -4.58
C LYS A 4 6.89 -2.37 -4.74
N VAL A 5 7.42 -1.17 -4.95
CA VAL A 5 6.60 0.01 -5.21
C VAL A 5 6.97 0.56 -6.59
N ASN A 6 5.99 1.13 -7.25
CA ASN A 6 6.20 1.84 -8.49
C ASN A 6 6.10 3.34 -8.21
N ILE A 7 6.90 4.12 -8.89
CA ILE A 7 6.93 5.56 -8.70
C ILE A 7 6.83 6.25 -10.05
N LYS A 8 6.08 7.34 -10.09
CA LYS A 8 5.90 8.14 -11.31
C LYS A 8 6.02 9.61 -10.96
N LYS A 9 6.84 10.33 -11.72
CA LYS A 9 6.95 11.78 -11.58
C LYS A 9 5.72 12.44 -12.21
N THR A 10 5.13 13.38 -11.49
CA THR A 10 3.99 14.17 -11.96
C THR A 10 4.33 15.64 -11.92
N GLU A 11 3.45 16.50 -12.42
CA GLU A 11 3.66 17.93 -12.37
C GLU A 11 3.73 18.48 -10.95
N GLU A 12 3.04 17.81 -10.02
CA GLU A 12 2.99 18.23 -8.62
C GLU A 12 4.02 17.55 -7.73
N GLY A 13 4.73 16.55 -8.25
CA GLY A 13 5.70 15.80 -7.47
C GLY A 13 5.81 14.36 -7.92
N TYR A 14 5.61 13.44 -7.01
CA TYR A 14 5.73 12.01 -7.29
C TYR A 14 4.53 11.25 -6.74
N SER A 15 4.05 10.30 -7.52
CA SER A 15 3.05 9.34 -7.08
C SER A 15 3.70 7.98 -6.94
N VAL A 16 3.32 7.25 -5.90
CA VAL A 16 3.82 5.90 -5.66
C VAL A 16 2.65 4.97 -5.36
N TRP A 17 2.79 3.72 -5.73
CA TRP A 17 1.77 2.72 -5.43
C TRP A 17 2.41 1.35 -5.30
N VAL A 18 1.68 0.44 -4.67
CA VAL A 18 2.14 -0.93 -4.45
C VAL A 18 1.31 -1.86 -5.33
N PRO A 19 1.91 -2.43 -6.39
CA PRO A 19 1.15 -3.34 -7.28
C PRO A 19 0.54 -4.53 -6.56
N GLY A 20 1.18 -5.02 -5.51
CA GLY A 20 0.70 -6.16 -4.75
C GLY A 20 -0.42 -5.84 -3.76
N LEU A 21 -0.71 -4.56 -3.53
CA LEU A 21 -1.74 -4.13 -2.58
C LEU A 21 -2.69 -3.17 -3.29
N PRO A 22 -3.75 -3.68 -3.93
CA PRO A 22 -4.69 -2.83 -4.68
C PRO A 22 -5.26 -1.70 -3.83
N GLY A 23 -5.21 -0.49 -4.37
CA GLY A 23 -5.68 0.70 -3.67
C GLY A 23 -4.67 1.32 -2.71
N CYS A 24 -3.50 0.71 -2.55
CA CYS A 24 -2.45 1.27 -1.70
C CYS A 24 -1.56 2.19 -2.52
N TRP A 25 -1.70 3.49 -2.32
CA TRP A 25 -0.92 4.47 -3.03
C TRP A 25 -0.65 5.69 -2.15
N SER A 26 0.32 6.49 -2.52
CA SER A 26 0.62 7.72 -1.83
C SER A 26 1.29 8.71 -2.79
N GLN A 27 1.65 9.86 -2.29
CA GLN A 27 2.32 10.89 -3.09
C GLN A 27 3.22 11.73 -2.21
N GLY A 28 4.10 12.49 -2.83
CA GLY A 28 4.98 13.41 -2.13
C GLY A 28 5.56 14.42 -3.12
N LYS A 29 6.11 15.51 -2.62
CA LYS A 29 6.73 16.54 -3.45
C LYS A 29 8.08 16.09 -3.99
N THR A 30 8.75 15.21 -3.27
CA THR A 30 10.01 14.60 -3.67
C THR A 30 9.87 13.10 -3.66
N GLU A 31 10.80 12.41 -4.32
CA GLU A 31 10.83 10.95 -4.32
C GLU A 31 10.95 10.41 -2.89
N GLU A 32 11.84 11.01 -2.11
CA GLU A 32 12.06 10.62 -0.72
C GLU A 32 10.78 10.76 0.11
N GLU A 33 10.08 11.87 -0.03
CA GLU A 33 8.83 12.10 0.67
C GLU A 33 7.75 11.09 0.26
N ALA A 34 7.64 10.83 -1.05
CA ALA A 34 6.67 9.85 -1.55
C ALA A 34 6.96 8.45 -1.00
N LEU A 35 8.22 8.06 -0.94
CA LEU A 35 8.62 6.75 -0.40
C LEU A 35 8.35 6.65 1.10
N GLU A 36 8.57 7.72 1.85
CA GLU A 36 8.21 7.74 3.28
C GLU A 36 6.70 7.62 3.46
N ASN A 37 5.95 8.35 2.65
CA ASN A 37 4.49 8.32 2.74
C ASN A 37 3.92 6.96 2.37
N ILE A 38 4.50 6.25 1.39
CA ILE A 38 4.00 4.93 1.02
C ILE A 38 4.26 3.89 2.11
N LYS A 39 5.33 4.04 2.89
CA LYS A 39 5.57 3.16 4.02
C LYS A 39 4.43 3.25 5.02
N ASP A 40 4.00 4.47 5.34
CA ASP A 40 2.88 4.69 6.25
C ASP A 40 1.58 4.16 5.65
N ALA A 41 1.38 4.34 4.36
CA ALA A 41 0.20 3.85 3.67
C ALA A 41 0.13 2.32 3.68
N ILE A 42 1.26 1.64 3.48
CA ILE A 42 1.34 0.19 3.53
C ILE A 42 0.98 -0.31 4.93
N GLN A 43 1.55 0.31 5.95
CA GLN A 43 1.30 -0.07 7.33
C GLN A 43 -0.19 0.09 7.68
N ALA A 44 -0.78 1.22 7.34
CA ALA A 44 -2.20 1.46 7.58
C ALA A 44 -3.09 0.49 6.80
N TYR A 45 -2.72 0.18 5.56
CA TYR A 45 -3.43 -0.78 4.74
C TYR A 45 -3.47 -2.16 5.38
N LEU A 46 -2.31 -2.63 5.84
CA LEU A 46 -2.21 -3.94 6.49
C LEU A 46 -2.95 -3.99 7.82
N GLU A 47 -2.91 -2.92 8.59
CA GLU A 47 -3.65 -2.81 9.84
C GLU A 47 -5.16 -2.85 9.60
N THR A 48 -5.63 -2.17 8.57
CA THR A 48 -7.05 -2.15 8.20
C THR A 48 -7.54 -3.54 7.82
N ILE A 49 -6.76 -4.26 7.02
CA ILE A 49 -7.09 -5.63 6.64
C ILE A 49 -7.17 -6.53 7.89
N GLU A 50 -6.22 -6.39 8.79
CA GLU A 50 -6.20 -7.16 10.02
C GLU A 50 -7.41 -6.88 10.89
N GLU A 51 -7.78 -5.61 11.04
CA GLU A 51 -8.99 -5.21 11.80
C GLU A 51 -10.26 -5.77 11.18
N LEU A 52 -10.39 -5.70 9.87
CA LEU A 52 -11.56 -6.23 9.17
C LEU A 52 -11.68 -7.74 9.33
N SER A 53 -10.57 -8.43 9.51
CA SER A 53 -10.56 -9.87 9.71
C SER A 53 -10.91 -10.30 11.14
N LYS A 54 -10.72 -9.42 12.13
CA LYS A 54 -10.97 -9.75 13.54
C LYS A 54 -12.44 -10.00 13.85
N ASP A 55 -13.34 -9.28 13.20
CA ASP A 55 -14.76 -9.35 13.46
C ASP A 55 -15.49 -10.30 12.52
N LYS A 56 -14.77 -11.00 11.67
CA LYS A 56 -15.38 -11.90 10.68
C LYS A 56 -14.71 -13.26 10.72
N GLU A 57 -15.51 -14.27 10.45
CA GLU A 57 -14.95 -15.59 10.23
C GLU A 57 -14.18 -15.61 8.93
N SER A 58 -12.95 -16.06 8.98
CA SER A 58 -12.11 -16.17 7.81
C SER A 58 -11.94 -17.63 7.40
N ARG A 59 -11.94 -17.86 6.10
CA ARG A 59 -11.71 -19.19 5.53
C ARG A 59 -10.73 -19.07 4.39
N TYR A 60 -9.90 -20.07 4.26
CA TYR A 60 -9.00 -20.17 3.13
C TYR A 60 -9.59 -21.13 2.13
N VAL A 61 -9.70 -20.69 0.90
CA VAL A 61 -10.25 -21.50 -0.18
C VAL A 61 -9.14 -21.75 -1.18
N GLU A 62 -8.91 -23.03 -1.45
CA GLU A 62 -7.94 -23.43 -2.44
C GLU A 62 -8.59 -23.40 -3.83
N VAL A 63 -7.93 -22.75 -4.77
CA VAL A 63 -8.41 -22.65 -6.15
C VAL A 63 -7.44 -23.39 -7.05
N GLY A 64 -7.89 -24.47 -7.59
CA GLY A 64 -7.06 -25.34 -8.43
C GLY A 64 -7.24 -25.13 -9.92
#